data_432991a5d3d785e0f1f6c11e88602ab4
#
_entry.id   432991a5d3d785e0f1f6c11e88602ab4
#
_cell.length_a   1.000
_cell.length_b   1.000
_cell.length_c   1.000
_cell.angle_alpha   90.00
_cell.angle_beta   90.00
_cell.angle_gamma   90.00
#
_symmetry.space_group_name_H-M   'P 1'
#
loop_
_entity.id
_entity.type
_entity.pdbx_description
1 polymer ?
#
loop_
_entity_poly.entity_id
_entity_poly.type
_entity_poly.pdbx_seq_one_letter_code
_entity_poly.pdbx_strand_id
1 'polypeptide(L)'
;MDLSAAPFSWQQQQWRQILGQFRADRLAHATLVWGESGLGKTEFVSSFSALMLCQQRAAERACGSCKSCLLVKNNSHPDLQLLAPEAGSKEIKIDQVRAVTGFVNRTSHAGGAKIAIIDQAHRLNNNSANALLKTLEEPTNHTYLFLITDLPGRLKPTIRSRCQRLQFTAPTSEICREWLLERLQADVVDSVVPAASNRPLLALELAASGAVASRQEFIAALTDLSRARVPVQTPVNLAKKIGESAAIEYLLWISSILIKTILTAPAQSAAEDSSLDLCAVFSAAVISSRDLAMALLRYQQELATARKQLMSAANPNPQLIMESLLWRWSKLCRQSLDCDGMALSNGIE
;
A
#
# COMPACT_ATOMS: atom_id res chain seq x y z
N MET A 1 3.77 21.15 -0.31
CA MET A 1 4.73 20.15 0.19
C MET A 1 5.91 20.91 0.79
N ASP A 2 6.29 20.62 2.02
CA ASP A 2 7.48 21.24 2.62
C ASP A 2 8.72 20.43 2.22
N LEU A 3 9.43 20.90 1.19
CA LEU A 3 10.63 20.24 0.62
C LEU A 3 11.88 20.47 1.48
N SER A 4 11.81 21.38 2.47
CA SER A 4 12.87 21.59 3.46
C SER A 4 12.74 20.66 4.68
N ALA A 5 11.60 19.97 4.79
CA ALA A 5 11.37 19.02 5.86
C ALA A 5 12.37 17.87 5.80
N ALA A 6 12.76 17.37 6.95
CA ALA A 6 13.49 16.12 7.05
C ALA A 6 12.63 14.97 6.51
N PRO A 7 13.23 13.92 5.98
CA PRO A 7 12.49 12.71 5.69
C PRO A 7 11.79 12.21 6.97
N PHE A 8 10.69 11.50 6.81
CA PHE A 8 9.97 10.92 7.95
C PHE A 8 10.92 10.08 8.83
N SER A 9 10.65 9.99 10.14
CA SER A 9 11.50 9.29 11.10
C SER A 9 11.84 7.85 10.68
N TRP A 10 10.88 7.15 10.05
CA TRP A 10 11.06 5.79 9.55
C TRP A 10 11.87 5.68 8.24
N GLN A 11 12.25 6.80 7.62
CA GLN A 11 13.02 6.84 6.36
C GLN A 11 14.49 7.21 6.57
N GLN A 12 14.93 7.40 7.81
CA GLN A 12 16.29 7.89 8.13
C GLN A 12 17.40 6.99 7.58
N GLN A 13 17.20 5.67 7.58
CA GLN A 13 18.17 4.73 7.04
C GLN A 13 18.36 4.92 5.53
N GLN A 14 17.25 4.99 4.80
CA GLN A 14 17.24 5.20 3.35
C GLN A 14 17.86 6.56 2.99
N TRP A 15 17.56 7.58 3.80
CA TRP A 15 18.11 8.91 3.59
C TRP A 15 19.63 8.93 3.73
N ARG A 16 20.17 8.36 4.82
CA ARG A 16 21.62 8.26 5.03
C ARG A 16 22.29 7.49 3.90
N GLN A 17 21.68 6.40 3.46
CA GLN A 17 22.20 5.57 2.36
C GLN A 17 22.32 6.37 1.06
N ILE A 18 21.23 7.00 0.60
CA ILE A 18 21.23 7.71 -0.68
C ILE A 18 22.05 9.01 -0.63
N LEU A 19 22.02 9.71 0.51
CA LEU A 19 22.82 10.91 0.74
C LEU A 19 24.31 10.59 0.74
N GLY A 20 24.73 9.49 1.37
CA GLY A 20 26.11 9.02 1.35
C GLY A 20 26.60 8.70 -0.05
N GLN A 21 25.77 8.06 -0.87
CA GLN A 21 26.09 7.77 -2.28
C GLN A 21 26.22 9.06 -3.09
N PHE A 22 25.30 10.00 -2.89
CA PHE A 22 25.31 11.29 -3.59
C PHE A 22 26.55 12.11 -3.24
N ARG A 23 26.92 12.20 -1.96
CA ARG A 23 28.13 12.93 -1.51
C ARG A 23 29.43 12.32 -2.00
N ALA A 24 29.45 11.01 -2.19
CA ALA A 24 30.59 10.25 -2.71
C ALA A 24 30.63 10.23 -4.24
N ASP A 25 29.74 10.94 -4.92
CA ASP A 25 29.57 10.92 -6.40
C ASP A 25 29.38 9.47 -6.95
N ARG A 26 28.69 8.65 -6.18
CA ARG A 26 28.41 7.23 -6.51
C ARG A 26 26.91 6.92 -6.54
N LEU A 27 26.09 7.96 -6.64
CA LEU A 27 24.65 7.78 -6.79
C LEU A 27 24.36 7.13 -8.15
N ALA A 28 23.63 6.03 -8.14
CA ALA A 28 23.25 5.36 -9.38
C ALA A 28 22.36 6.27 -10.24
N HIS A 29 22.57 6.23 -11.55
CA HIS A 29 21.75 6.97 -12.52
C HIS A 29 20.28 6.59 -12.51
N ALA A 30 19.94 5.34 -12.07
CA ALA A 30 18.58 4.86 -11.92
C ALA A 30 18.39 4.17 -10.59
N THR A 31 17.42 4.65 -9.81
CA THR A 31 17.06 4.10 -8.50
C THR A 31 15.60 3.65 -8.51
N LEU A 32 15.36 2.39 -8.16
CA LEU A 32 14.03 1.83 -7.95
C LEU A 32 13.67 1.96 -6.47
N VAL A 33 12.79 2.90 -6.17
CA VAL A 33 12.24 3.16 -4.83
C VAL A 33 10.98 2.34 -4.68
N TRP A 34 11.00 1.33 -3.80
CA TRP A 34 9.90 0.38 -3.71
C TRP A 34 9.53 0.04 -2.25
N GLY A 35 8.31 -0.36 -2.05
CA GLY A 35 7.69 -0.69 -0.77
C GLY A 35 6.20 -0.46 -0.81
N GLU A 36 5.47 -0.83 0.21
CA GLU A 36 4.01 -0.64 0.25
C GLU A 36 3.59 0.83 0.11
N SER A 37 2.33 1.06 -0.29
CA SER A 37 1.73 2.41 -0.35
C SER A 37 1.65 3.04 1.05
N GLY A 38 1.63 4.37 1.13
CA GLY A 38 1.49 5.09 2.42
C GLY A 38 2.75 5.18 3.26
N LEU A 39 3.93 4.86 2.70
CA LEU A 39 5.23 4.98 3.36
C LEU A 39 5.97 6.29 3.05
N GLY A 40 5.42 7.17 2.21
CA GLY A 40 6.02 8.47 1.89
C GLY A 40 7.17 8.40 0.89
N LYS A 41 7.15 7.45 -0.06
CA LYS A 41 8.20 7.27 -1.07
C LYS A 41 8.31 8.45 -2.01
N THR A 42 7.18 9.00 -2.45
CA THR A 42 7.13 10.15 -3.37
C THR A 42 7.63 11.41 -2.69
N GLU A 43 7.25 11.63 -1.42
CA GLU A 43 7.72 12.71 -0.57
C GLU A 43 9.24 12.63 -0.36
N PHE A 44 9.74 11.44 -0.09
CA PHE A 44 11.17 11.17 0.06
C PHE A 44 11.96 11.55 -1.21
N VAL A 45 11.54 11.04 -2.36
CA VAL A 45 12.20 11.32 -3.65
C VAL A 45 12.13 12.81 -3.99
N SER A 46 10.99 13.46 -3.72
CA SER A 46 10.82 14.89 -3.96
C SER A 46 11.75 15.73 -3.07
N SER A 47 11.84 15.41 -1.78
CA SER A 47 12.76 16.08 -0.85
C SER A 47 14.22 15.87 -1.21
N PHE A 48 14.58 14.64 -1.64
CA PHE A 48 15.94 14.35 -2.09
C PHE A 48 16.27 15.07 -3.42
N SER A 49 15.33 15.14 -4.35
CA SER A 49 15.47 15.91 -5.60
C SER A 49 15.65 17.40 -5.32
N ALA A 50 14.90 17.95 -4.36
CA ALA A 50 15.08 19.34 -3.93
C ALA A 50 16.48 19.60 -3.35
N LEU A 51 17.02 18.66 -2.56
CA LEU A 51 18.39 18.73 -2.05
C LEU A 51 19.42 18.71 -3.19
N MET A 52 19.27 17.83 -4.18
CA MET A 52 20.18 17.71 -5.32
C MET A 52 20.22 19.00 -6.14
N LEU A 53 19.07 19.64 -6.35
CA LEU A 53 18.91 20.87 -7.13
C LEU A 53 19.12 22.14 -6.34
N CYS A 54 19.23 22.10 -5.02
CA CYS A 54 19.36 23.26 -4.16
C CYS A 54 20.68 24.00 -4.39
N GLN A 55 20.60 25.32 -4.61
CA GLN A 55 21.76 26.18 -4.81
C GLN A 55 22.47 26.52 -3.48
N GLN A 56 21.76 26.44 -2.35
CA GLN A 56 22.24 26.78 -1.02
C GLN A 56 21.98 25.63 -0.05
N ARG A 57 22.61 24.48 -0.30
CA ARG A 57 22.41 23.28 0.50
C ARG A 57 22.86 23.50 1.94
N ALA A 58 21.99 23.24 2.90
CA ALA A 58 22.38 23.09 4.30
C ALA A 58 22.62 21.59 4.54
N ALA A 59 23.87 21.22 4.81
CA ALA A 59 24.37 19.86 5.11
C ALA A 59 23.55 18.66 4.55
N GLU A 60 22.33 18.46 5.03
CA GLU A 60 21.51 17.27 4.71
C GLU A 60 20.11 17.61 4.13
N ARG A 61 19.83 18.90 3.90
CA ARG A 61 18.50 19.36 3.47
C ARG A 61 18.61 20.44 2.41
N ALA A 62 17.55 20.56 1.61
CA ALA A 62 17.35 21.72 0.77
C ALA A 62 17.09 22.95 1.67
N CYS A 63 17.55 24.14 1.25
CA CYS A 63 17.32 25.37 2.04
C CYS A 63 15.84 25.82 2.04
N GLY A 64 15.02 25.34 1.12
CA GLY A 64 13.59 25.67 0.99
C GLY A 64 13.28 27.07 0.45
N SER A 65 14.27 27.99 0.38
CA SER A 65 14.07 29.40 0.07
C SER A 65 14.75 29.89 -1.20
N CYS A 66 15.78 29.21 -1.71
CA CYS A 66 16.44 29.62 -2.97
C CYS A 66 15.51 29.44 -4.17
N LYS A 67 15.85 30.12 -5.28
CA LYS A 67 15.07 30.06 -6.53
C LYS A 67 14.79 28.63 -6.98
N SER A 68 15.79 27.75 -6.93
CA SER A 68 15.63 26.33 -7.30
C SER A 68 14.63 25.61 -6.39
N CYS A 69 14.72 25.77 -5.06
CA CYS A 69 13.78 25.16 -4.12
C CYS A 69 12.33 25.64 -4.34
N LEU A 70 12.13 26.93 -4.63
CA LEU A 70 10.82 27.47 -4.94
C LEU A 70 10.24 26.89 -6.24
N LEU A 71 11.08 26.73 -7.29
CA LEU A 71 10.66 26.10 -8.53
C LEU A 71 10.31 24.61 -8.33
N VAL A 72 11.08 23.87 -7.54
CA VAL A 72 10.77 22.48 -7.20
C VAL A 72 9.45 22.39 -6.44
N LYS A 73 9.23 23.26 -5.48
CA LYS A 73 7.97 23.32 -4.69
C LYS A 73 6.75 23.53 -5.58
N ASN A 74 6.91 24.33 -6.65
CA ASN A 74 5.84 24.64 -7.60
C ASN A 74 5.78 23.67 -8.79
N ASN A 75 6.52 22.56 -8.76
CA ASN A 75 6.63 21.57 -9.86
C ASN A 75 7.00 22.21 -11.23
N SER A 76 7.80 23.29 -11.22
CA SER A 76 8.17 24.07 -12.41
C SER A 76 9.67 24.19 -12.63
N HIS A 77 10.48 23.38 -11.91
CA HIS A 77 11.93 23.40 -12.08
C HIS A 77 12.33 22.81 -13.44
N PRO A 78 13.13 23.54 -14.27
CA PRO A 78 13.47 23.11 -15.64
C PRO A 78 14.29 21.81 -15.69
N ASP A 79 15.01 21.45 -14.62
CA ASP A 79 15.82 20.25 -14.53
C ASP A 79 15.18 19.15 -13.69
N LEU A 80 13.88 19.27 -13.38
CA LEU A 80 13.08 18.26 -12.69
C LEU A 80 11.83 17.94 -13.50
N GLN A 81 11.60 16.67 -13.82
CA GLN A 81 10.37 16.21 -14.46
C GLN A 81 9.73 15.12 -13.62
N LEU A 82 8.46 15.31 -13.26
CA LEU A 82 7.62 14.31 -12.64
C LEU A 82 6.69 13.69 -13.68
N LEU A 83 6.71 12.37 -13.78
CA LEU A 83 5.78 11.58 -14.56
C LEU A 83 4.91 10.75 -13.63
N ALA A 84 3.61 10.95 -13.69
CA ALA A 84 2.61 10.15 -13.02
C ALA A 84 1.51 9.74 -14.04
N PRO A 85 0.70 8.70 -13.74
CA PRO A 85 -0.47 8.39 -14.56
C PRO A 85 -1.40 9.61 -14.64
N GLU A 86 -1.98 9.84 -15.81
CA GLU A 86 -3.02 10.86 -15.98
C GLU A 86 -4.24 10.56 -15.09
N ALA A 87 -4.94 11.60 -14.66
CA ALA A 87 -6.14 11.43 -13.84
C ALA A 87 -7.13 10.48 -14.53
N GLY A 88 -7.56 9.44 -13.80
CA GLY A 88 -8.45 8.39 -14.33
C GLY A 88 -7.77 7.33 -15.20
N SER A 89 -6.48 7.47 -15.54
CA SER A 89 -5.75 6.45 -16.30
C SER A 89 -5.21 5.36 -15.39
N LYS A 90 -5.34 4.11 -15.83
CA LYS A 90 -4.75 2.94 -15.17
C LYS A 90 -3.30 2.66 -15.62
N GLU A 91 -2.82 3.35 -16.66
CA GLU A 91 -1.52 3.09 -17.28
C GLU A 91 -0.76 4.38 -17.61
N ILE A 92 0.55 4.30 -17.60
CA ILE A 92 1.47 5.31 -18.15
C ILE A 92 1.71 4.99 -19.62
N LYS A 93 1.32 5.92 -20.51
CA LYS A 93 1.40 5.77 -21.96
C LYS A 93 2.81 6.03 -22.49
N ILE A 94 3.10 5.51 -23.67
CA ILE A 94 4.41 5.64 -24.32
C ILE A 94 4.80 7.10 -24.57
N ASP A 95 3.86 7.97 -24.94
CA ASP A 95 4.17 9.38 -25.27
C ASP A 95 4.62 10.16 -24.02
N GLN A 96 4.06 9.82 -22.85
CA GLN A 96 4.51 10.37 -21.58
C GLN A 96 5.97 9.98 -21.27
N VAL A 97 6.34 8.71 -21.52
CA VAL A 97 7.72 8.23 -21.35
C VAL A 97 8.67 8.84 -22.38
N ARG A 98 8.22 9.01 -23.63
CA ARG A 98 9.00 9.72 -24.67
C ARG A 98 9.29 11.17 -24.28
N ALA A 99 8.35 11.87 -23.65
CA ALA A 99 8.59 13.21 -23.13
C ALA A 99 9.68 13.21 -22.05
N VAL A 100 9.68 12.24 -21.13
CA VAL A 100 10.75 12.05 -20.13
C VAL A 100 12.09 11.73 -20.79
N THR A 101 12.12 10.82 -21.76
CA THR A 101 13.34 10.48 -22.51
C THR A 101 13.90 11.70 -23.26
N GLY A 102 13.03 12.48 -23.92
CA GLY A 102 13.41 13.73 -24.55
C GLY A 102 13.95 14.77 -23.57
N PHE A 103 13.36 14.87 -22.38
CA PHE A 103 13.84 15.73 -21.30
C PHE A 103 15.24 15.30 -20.82
N VAL A 104 15.44 14.01 -20.57
CA VAL A 104 16.71 13.45 -20.07
C VAL A 104 17.87 13.73 -21.06
N ASN A 105 17.61 13.67 -22.35
CA ASN A 105 18.62 13.86 -23.40
C ASN A 105 19.00 15.33 -23.67
N ARG A 106 18.33 16.30 -23.04
CA ARG A 106 18.71 17.73 -23.19
C ARG A 106 19.81 18.06 -22.16
N THR A 107 20.55 19.12 -22.40
CA THR A 107 21.50 19.67 -21.44
C THR A 107 20.77 20.27 -20.22
N SER A 108 21.38 20.21 -19.03
CA SER A 108 20.83 20.86 -17.83
C SER A 108 20.82 22.37 -17.97
N HIS A 109 19.76 23.04 -17.55
CA HIS A 109 19.64 24.49 -17.55
C HIS A 109 20.57 25.16 -16.53
N ALA A 110 20.77 24.53 -15.39
CA ALA A 110 21.61 25.06 -14.31
C ALA A 110 23.04 24.49 -14.33
N GLY A 111 23.40 23.67 -15.32
CA GLY A 111 24.70 23.00 -15.40
C GLY A 111 24.92 21.93 -14.32
N GLY A 112 23.88 21.54 -13.60
CA GLY A 112 23.92 20.57 -12.52
C GLY A 112 23.17 19.27 -12.85
N ALA A 113 22.59 18.67 -11.83
CA ALA A 113 21.82 17.42 -11.95
C ALA A 113 20.51 17.63 -12.71
N LYS A 114 20.11 16.62 -13.51
CA LYS A 114 18.76 16.47 -14.07
C LYS A 114 18.09 15.30 -13.43
N ILE A 115 16.83 15.46 -13.08
CA ILE A 115 16.09 14.46 -12.32
C ILE A 115 14.76 14.16 -13.02
N ALA A 116 14.52 12.88 -13.27
CA ALA A 116 13.22 12.39 -13.72
C ALA A 116 12.65 11.44 -12.66
N ILE A 117 11.43 11.72 -12.22
CA ILE A 117 10.68 10.90 -11.26
C ILE A 117 9.55 10.23 -12.03
N ILE A 118 9.48 8.92 -11.99
CA ILE A 118 8.38 8.12 -12.53
C ILE A 118 7.61 7.53 -11.36
N ASP A 119 6.51 8.17 -11.00
CA ASP A 119 5.66 7.70 -9.93
C ASP A 119 4.72 6.58 -10.42
N GLN A 120 4.40 5.64 -9.55
CA GLN A 120 3.62 4.45 -9.88
C GLN A 120 4.16 3.70 -11.11
N ALA A 121 5.48 3.51 -11.17
CA ALA A 121 6.17 2.90 -12.32
C ALA A 121 5.64 1.50 -12.69
N HIS A 122 4.94 0.80 -11.78
CA HIS A 122 4.25 -0.47 -12.07
C HIS A 122 3.07 -0.32 -13.05
N ARG A 123 2.66 0.91 -13.37
CA ARG A 123 1.63 1.23 -14.37
C ARG A 123 2.19 1.49 -15.77
N LEU A 124 3.50 1.38 -15.97
CA LEU A 124 4.09 1.39 -17.30
C LEU A 124 3.56 0.21 -18.12
N ASN A 125 2.94 0.48 -19.26
CA ASN A 125 2.56 -0.57 -20.20
C ASN A 125 3.81 -1.11 -20.94
N ASN A 126 3.65 -2.15 -21.74
CA ASN A 126 4.76 -2.84 -22.40
C ASN A 126 5.59 -1.92 -23.31
N ASN A 127 4.94 -1.01 -24.04
CA ASN A 127 5.59 -0.09 -24.97
C ASN A 127 6.34 1.01 -24.21
N SER A 128 5.73 1.57 -23.17
CA SER A 128 6.31 2.57 -22.27
C SER A 128 7.55 2.02 -21.56
N ALA A 129 7.45 0.79 -21.02
CA ALA A 129 8.55 0.12 -20.37
C ALA A 129 9.73 -0.10 -21.32
N ASN A 130 9.47 -0.54 -22.58
CA ASN A 130 10.52 -0.72 -23.59
C ASN A 130 11.16 0.61 -24.00
N ALA A 131 10.39 1.68 -24.14
CA ALA A 131 10.91 3.01 -24.46
C ALA A 131 11.89 3.55 -23.40
N LEU A 132 11.71 3.15 -22.14
CA LEU A 132 12.57 3.56 -21.03
C LEU A 132 13.93 2.82 -21.01
N LEU A 133 13.98 1.59 -21.56
CA LEU A 133 15.18 0.73 -21.45
C LEU A 133 16.43 1.40 -22.01
N LYS A 134 16.35 2.08 -23.16
CA LYS A 134 17.49 2.78 -23.74
C LYS A 134 18.08 3.83 -22.80
N THR A 135 17.22 4.61 -22.13
CA THR A 135 17.64 5.62 -21.15
C THR A 135 18.27 5.01 -19.90
N LEU A 136 17.85 3.79 -19.52
CA LEU A 136 18.42 3.06 -18.41
C LEU A 136 19.77 2.40 -18.76
N GLU A 137 20.03 2.10 -20.03
CA GLU A 137 21.27 1.48 -20.51
C GLU A 137 22.36 2.51 -20.83
N GLU A 138 21.95 3.64 -21.40
CA GLU A 138 22.84 4.71 -21.86
C GLU A 138 22.47 6.04 -21.17
N PRO A 139 22.75 6.18 -19.85
CA PRO A 139 22.41 7.39 -19.13
C PRO A 139 23.26 8.58 -19.60
N THR A 140 22.64 9.73 -19.71
CA THR A 140 23.36 11.00 -19.91
C THR A 140 24.00 11.44 -18.60
N ASN A 141 25.15 12.14 -18.69
CA ASN A 141 25.90 12.61 -17.52
C ASN A 141 25.01 13.46 -16.58
N HIS A 142 25.20 13.27 -15.27
CA HIS A 142 24.45 13.97 -14.20
C HIS A 142 22.94 13.87 -14.31
N THR A 143 22.43 12.77 -14.91
CA THR A 143 21.00 12.51 -15.00
C THR A 143 20.62 11.36 -14.08
N TYR A 144 19.57 11.58 -13.28
CA TYR A 144 19.10 10.64 -12.30
C TYR A 144 17.62 10.31 -12.51
N LEU A 145 17.30 9.02 -12.57
CA LEU A 145 15.95 8.51 -12.70
C LEU A 145 15.52 7.84 -11.40
N PHE A 146 14.39 8.27 -10.85
CA PHE A 146 13.77 7.61 -9.70
C PHE A 146 12.47 6.96 -10.16
N LEU A 147 12.41 5.63 -10.09
CA LEU A 147 11.21 4.85 -10.37
C LEU A 147 10.57 4.48 -9.03
N ILE A 148 9.36 4.96 -8.77
CA ILE A 148 8.64 4.70 -7.52
C ILE A 148 7.56 3.65 -7.78
N THR A 149 7.49 2.62 -6.94
CA THR A 149 6.49 1.56 -7.11
C THR A 149 6.08 0.92 -5.78
N ASP A 150 4.80 0.59 -5.67
CA ASP A 150 4.24 -0.23 -4.59
C ASP A 150 4.22 -1.72 -4.97
N LEU A 151 4.30 -2.01 -6.27
CA LEU A 151 4.15 -3.36 -6.82
C LEU A 151 5.37 -3.73 -7.70
N PRO A 152 6.54 -3.99 -7.09
CA PRO A 152 7.78 -4.24 -7.85
C PRO A 152 7.68 -5.50 -8.73
N GLY A 153 6.83 -6.46 -8.36
CA GLY A 153 6.57 -7.66 -9.17
C GLY A 153 5.87 -7.39 -10.51
N ARG A 154 5.19 -6.24 -10.66
CA ARG A 154 4.57 -5.81 -11.93
C ARG A 154 5.53 -5.12 -12.88
N LEU A 155 6.68 -4.63 -12.39
CA LEU A 155 7.71 -4.08 -13.25
C LEU A 155 8.44 -5.19 -14.01
N LYS A 156 8.76 -4.92 -15.28
CA LYS A 156 9.55 -5.84 -16.10
C LYS A 156 10.89 -6.17 -15.42
N PRO A 157 11.33 -7.43 -15.43
CA PRO A 157 12.64 -7.82 -14.91
C PRO A 157 13.79 -7.01 -15.53
N THR A 158 13.67 -6.65 -16.81
CA THR A 158 14.64 -5.84 -17.57
C THR A 158 14.82 -4.42 -17.02
N ILE A 159 13.77 -3.80 -16.48
CA ILE A 159 13.87 -2.51 -15.77
C ILE A 159 14.50 -2.72 -14.40
N ARG A 160 13.99 -3.71 -13.64
CA ARG A 160 14.46 -3.98 -12.27
C ARG A 160 15.95 -4.32 -12.19
N SER A 161 16.48 -4.99 -13.21
CA SER A 161 17.91 -5.38 -13.25
C SER A 161 18.85 -4.19 -13.51
N ARG A 162 18.34 -3.08 -14.06
CA ARG A 162 19.13 -1.87 -14.38
C ARG A 162 19.01 -0.76 -13.36
N CYS A 163 18.20 -0.97 -12.31
CA CYS A 163 18.02 0.02 -11.26
C CYS A 163 18.66 -0.44 -9.95
N GLN A 164 19.33 0.46 -9.26
CA GLN A 164 19.70 0.25 -7.87
C GLN A 164 18.44 0.24 -7.01
N ARG A 165 18.32 -0.71 -6.10
CA ARG A 165 17.12 -0.89 -5.29
C ARG A 165 17.23 -0.13 -3.98
N LEU A 166 16.20 0.66 -3.66
CA LEU A 166 16.02 1.32 -2.38
C LEU A 166 14.67 0.88 -1.79
N GLN A 167 14.71 0.03 -0.76
CA GLN A 167 13.53 -0.55 -0.15
C GLN A 167 13.01 0.30 1.01
N PHE A 168 11.69 0.44 1.06
CA PHE A 168 10.95 1.05 2.17
C PHE A 168 10.10 -0.02 2.84
N THR A 169 10.26 -0.15 4.15
CA THR A 169 9.47 -1.06 4.99
C THR A 169 8.58 -0.23 5.93
N ALA A 170 7.45 -0.81 6.30
CA ALA A 170 6.61 -0.20 7.31
C ALA A 170 7.39 -0.06 8.63
N PRO A 171 7.24 1.06 9.35
CA PRO A 171 7.82 1.23 10.67
C PRO A 171 7.18 0.29 11.69
N THR A 172 7.77 0.24 12.89
CA THR A 172 7.11 -0.44 14.01
C THR A 172 5.82 0.29 14.40
N SER A 173 4.94 -0.42 15.10
CA SER A 173 3.66 0.15 15.57
C SER A 173 3.90 1.39 16.45
N GLU A 174 4.93 1.36 17.28
CA GLU A 174 5.31 2.47 18.18
C GLU A 174 5.65 3.73 17.40
N ILE A 175 6.54 3.63 16.39
CA ILE A 175 6.95 4.77 15.56
C ILE A 175 5.75 5.32 14.76
N CYS A 176 4.89 4.43 14.26
CA CYS A 176 3.69 4.82 13.54
C CYS A 176 2.71 5.58 14.46
N ARG A 177 2.46 5.04 15.66
CA ARG A 177 1.60 5.66 16.69
C ARG A 177 2.11 7.01 17.14
N GLU A 178 3.39 7.10 17.51
CA GLU A 178 4.02 8.35 17.96
C GLU A 178 3.84 9.46 16.93
N TRP A 179 4.12 9.18 15.65
CA TRP A 179 3.97 10.16 14.58
C TRP A 179 2.51 10.58 14.35
N LEU A 180 1.56 9.65 14.51
CA LEU A 180 0.13 9.92 14.32
C LEU A 180 -0.47 10.67 15.50
N LEU A 181 -0.03 10.42 16.74
CA LEU A 181 -0.50 11.13 17.95
C LEU A 181 -0.21 12.64 17.93
N GLU A 182 0.78 13.08 17.16
CA GLU A 182 1.00 14.52 16.93
C GLU A 182 -0.06 15.16 16.02
N ARG A 183 -0.92 14.36 15.36
CA ARG A 183 -1.84 14.79 14.28
C ARG A 183 -3.29 14.38 14.48
N LEU A 184 -3.53 13.33 15.25
CA LEU A 184 -4.82 12.70 15.47
C LEU A 184 -5.04 12.42 16.96
N GLN A 185 -6.30 12.24 17.36
CA GLN A 185 -6.68 11.80 18.70
C GLN A 185 -6.32 10.33 18.93
N ALA A 186 -6.07 9.95 20.18
CA ALA A 186 -5.55 8.62 20.53
C ALA A 186 -6.48 7.46 20.13
N ASP A 187 -7.78 7.61 20.31
CA ASP A 187 -8.80 6.63 19.92
C ASP A 187 -8.82 6.38 18.40
N VAL A 188 -8.65 7.45 17.60
CA VAL A 188 -8.53 7.34 16.15
C VAL A 188 -7.23 6.62 15.78
N VAL A 189 -6.10 6.97 16.43
CA VAL A 189 -4.79 6.33 16.18
C VAL A 189 -4.86 4.83 16.45
N ASP A 190 -5.48 4.42 17.55
CA ASP A 190 -5.63 3.01 17.92
C ASP A 190 -6.41 2.19 16.89
N SER A 191 -7.32 2.83 16.19
CA SER A 191 -8.13 2.18 15.15
C SER A 191 -7.45 2.18 13.78
N VAL A 192 -6.71 3.27 13.40
CA VAL A 192 -6.13 3.39 12.05
C VAL A 192 -4.79 2.67 11.90
N VAL A 193 -3.97 2.57 12.95
CA VAL A 193 -2.64 1.94 12.88
C VAL A 193 -2.71 0.47 12.45
N PRO A 194 -3.53 -0.39 13.09
CA PRO A 194 -3.71 -1.76 12.62
C PRO A 194 -4.36 -1.81 11.24
N ALA A 195 -5.33 -0.91 10.98
CA ALA A 195 -6.01 -0.81 9.70
C ALA A 195 -5.09 -0.54 8.53
N ALA A 196 -4.11 0.32 8.73
CA ALA A 196 -3.10 0.66 7.74
C ALA A 196 -1.88 -0.28 7.76
N SER A 197 -1.83 -1.29 8.61
CA SER A 197 -0.67 -2.18 8.79
C SER A 197 0.62 -1.37 9.03
N ASN A 198 0.57 -0.44 9.98
CA ASN A 198 1.66 0.48 10.35
C ASN A 198 2.17 1.37 9.21
N ARG A 199 1.35 1.73 8.23
CA ARG A 199 1.70 2.65 7.14
C ARG A 199 1.19 4.05 7.47
N PRO A 200 2.05 4.98 7.93
CA PRO A 200 1.60 6.21 8.60
C PRO A 200 0.76 7.14 7.71
N LEU A 201 1.15 7.34 6.44
CA LEU A 201 0.39 8.20 5.53
C LEU A 201 -0.94 7.57 5.10
N LEU A 202 -0.98 6.25 4.94
CA LEU A 202 -2.23 5.55 4.70
C LEU A 202 -3.16 5.64 5.92
N ALA A 203 -2.62 5.52 7.14
CA ALA A 203 -3.39 5.69 8.37
C ALA A 203 -4.00 7.09 8.46
N LEU A 204 -3.23 8.12 8.10
CA LEU A 204 -3.72 9.51 8.06
C LEU A 204 -4.83 9.69 7.01
N GLU A 205 -4.68 9.09 5.83
CA GLU A 205 -5.69 9.11 4.79
C GLU A 205 -6.98 8.40 5.22
N LEU A 206 -6.87 7.23 5.85
CA LEU A 206 -8.01 6.50 6.42
C LEU A 206 -8.73 7.30 7.50
N ALA A 207 -8.01 8.01 8.36
CA ALA A 207 -8.59 8.90 9.37
C ALA A 207 -9.36 10.06 8.71
N ALA A 208 -8.75 10.72 7.72
CA ALA A 208 -9.35 11.87 7.04
C ALA A 208 -10.59 11.51 6.20
N SER A 209 -10.64 10.31 5.64
CA SER A 209 -11.76 9.87 4.79
C SER A 209 -12.99 9.38 5.57
N GLY A 210 -12.93 9.32 6.91
CA GLY A 210 -13.97 8.68 7.73
C GLY A 210 -14.10 7.17 7.48
N ALA A 211 -13.15 6.58 6.75
CA ALA A 211 -13.13 5.16 6.40
C ALA A 211 -13.06 4.26 7.64
N VAL A 212 -12.59 4.78 8.77
CA VAL A 212 -12.51 4.05 10.03
C VAL A 212 -13.90 3.70 10.56
N ALA A 213 -14.81 4.68 10.62
CA ALA A 213 -16.18 4.42 11.06
C ALA A 213 -16.88 3.44 10.11
N SER A 214 -16.74 3.65 8.80
CA SER A 214 -17.30 2.75 7.78
C SER A 214 -16.71 1.35 7.84
N ARG A 215 -15.41 1.21 8.19
CA ARG A 215 -14.77 -0.07 8.43
C ARG A 215 -15.32 -0.77 9.67
N GLN A 216 -15.49 -0.04 10.77
CA GLN A 216 -16.08 -0.59 11.99
C GLN A 216 -17.51 -1.09 11.73
N GLU A 217 -18.32 -0.31 11.01
CA GLU A 217 -19.65 -0.73 10.56
C GLU A 217 -19.59 -2.03 9.73
N PHE A 218 -18.62 -2.13 8.81
CA PHE A 218 -18.46 -3.32 7.97
C PHE A 218 -18.01 -4.54 8.78
N ILE A 219 -17.08 -4.39 9.72
CA ILE A 219 -16.63 -5.47 10.62
C ILE A 219 -17.78 -5.93 11.53
N ALA A 220 -18.57 -5.00 12.10
CA ALA A 220 -19.74 -5.33 12.88
C ALA A 220 -20.76 -6.11 12.05
N ALA A 221 -21.04 -5.67 10.82
CA ALA A 221 -21.94 -6.39 9.92
C ALA A 221 -21.41 -7.78 9.50
N LEU A 222 -20.09 -7.96 9.37
CA LEU A 222 -19.48 -9.28 9.15
C LEU A 222 -19.64 -10.19 10.36
N THR A 223 -19.49 -9.63 11.57
CA THR A 223 -19.70 -10.37 12.82
C THR A 223 -21.14 -10.82 12.95
N ASP A 224 -22.10 -9.94 12.67
CA ASP A 224 -23.53 -10.27 12.69
C ASP A 224 -23.91 -11.25 11.58
N LEU A 225 -23.29 -11.16 10.39
CA LEU A 225 -23.47 -12.15 9.33
C LEU A 225 -22.94 -13.53 9.76
N SER A 226 -21.78 -13.58 10.43
CA SER A 226 -21.19 -14.80 10.96
C SER A 226 -22.09 -15.49 12.00
N ARG A 227 -22.85 -14.69 12.76
CA ARG A 227 -23.84 -15.15 13.74
C ARG A 227 -25.25 -15.35 13.15
N ALA A 228 -25.38 -15.24 11.82
CA ALA A 228 -26.66 -15.32 11.09
C ALA A 228 -27.74 -14.30 11.55
N ARG A 229 -27.32 -13.17 12.11
CA ARG A 229 -28.22 -12.10 12.60
C ARG A 229 -28.68 -11.15 11.50
N VAL A 230 -27.87 -11.01 10.42
CA VAL A 230 -28.18 -10.14 9.29
C VAL A 230 -28.05 -10.92 7.96
N PRO A 231 -28.80 -10.51 6.91
CA PRO A 231 -28.65 -11.09 5.58
C PRO A 231 -27.34 -10.64 4.92
N VAL A 232 -26.84 -11.42 3.95
CA VAL A 232 -25.61 -11.14 3.19
C VAL A 232 -25.64 -9.76 2.52
N GLN A 233 -26.84 -9.28 2.18
CA GLN A 233 -27.01 -7.97 1.51
C GLN A 233 -26.54 -6.80 2.37
N THR A 234 -26.60 -6.90 3.69
CA THR A 234 -26.16 -5.84 4.62
C THR A 234 -24.68 -5.51 4.47
N PRO A 235 -23.73 -6.47 4.65
CA PRO A 235 -22.31 -6.17 4.41
C PRO A 235 -21.97 -5.92 2.93
N VAL A 236 -22.76 -6.42 1.95
CA VAL A 236 -22.59 -6.06 0.52
C VAL A 236 -22.82 -4.58 0.30
N ASN A 237 -23.89 -4.02 0.85
CA ASN A 237 -24.19 -2.59 0.73
C ASN A 237 -23.11 -1.73 1.41
N LEU A 238 -22.59 -2.15 2.55
CA LEU A 238 -21.47 -1.48 3.22
C LEU A 238 -20.18 -1.58 2.40
N ALA A 239 -19.88 -2.74 1.81
CA ALA A 239 -18.74 -2.92 0.93
C ALA A 239 -18.79 -1.96 -0.28
N LYS A 240 -19.97 -1.72 -0.84
CA LYS A 240 -20.17 -0.74 -1.92
C LYS A 240 -19.88 0.69 -1.43
N LYS A 241 -20.28 1.04 -0.19
CA LYS A 241 -20.04 2.36 0.41
C LYS A 241 -18.56 2.64 0.66
N ILE A 242 -17.79 1.65 1.14
CA ILE A 242 -16.35 1.78 1.43
C ILE A 242 -15.45 1.52 0.21
N GLY A 243 -16.01 1.01 -0.88
CA GLY A 243 -15.30 0.52 -2.06
C GLY A 243 -14.94 -0.96 -1.97
N GLU A 244 -15.30 -1.73 -2.98
CA GLU A 244 -15.17 -3.19 -3.02
C GLU A 244 -13.70 -3.65 -2.86
N SER A 245 -12.75 -2.92 -3.41
CA SER A 245 -11.32 -3.21 -3.23
C SER A 245 -10.89 -3.10 -1.77
N ALA A 246 -11.35 -2.06 -1.06
CA ALA A 246 -11.06 -1.89 0.37
C ALA A 246 -11.74 -2.97 1.21
N ALA A 247 -12.98 -3.34 0.88
CA ALA A 247 -13.69 -4.44 1.55
C ALA A 247 -12.94 -5.78 1.40
N ILE A 248 -12.40 -6.08 0.22
CA ILE A 248 -11.56 -7.27 -0.01
C ILE A 248 -10.28 -7.22 0.82
N GLU A 249 -9.62 -6.06 0.92
CA GLU A 249 -8.43 -5.90 1.76
C GLU A 249 -8.74 -6.15 3.24
N TYR A 250 -9.90 -5.71 3.72
CA TYR A 250 -10.34 -6.00 5.09
C TYR A 250 -10.62 -7.49 5.31
N LEU A 251 -11.26 -8.16 4.37
CA LEU A 251 -11.49 -9.61 4.45
C LEU A 251 -10.18 -10.41 4.45
N LEU A 252 -9.19 -10.00 3.63
CA LEU A 252 -7.85 -10.57 3.62
C LEU A 252 -7.15 -10.39 4.97
N TRP A 253 -7.23 -9.21 5.54
CA TRP A 253 -6.64 -8.89 6.83
C TRP A 253 -7.29 -9.71 7.96
N ILE A 254 -8.63 -9.72 8.05
CA ILE A 254 -9.39 -10.50 9.05
C ILE A 254 -9.04 -11.98 8.94
N SER A 255 -9.08 -12.55 7.73
CA SER A 255 -8.78 -13.98 7.54
C SER A 255 -7.33 -14.32 7.91
N SER A 256 -6.36 -13.39 7.70
CA SER A 256 -4.98 -13.57 8.14
C SER A 256 -4.82 -13.59 9.66
N ILE A 257 -5.55 -12.70 10.36
CA ILE A 257 -5.58 -12.71 11.83
C ILE A 257 -6.18 -14.01 12.34
N LEU A 258 -7.32 -14.42 11.80
CA LEU A 258 -7.99 -15.67 12.20
C LEU A 258 -7.09 -16.89 12.02
N ILE A 259 -6.42 -17.02 10.87
CA ILE A 259 -5.46 -18.11 10.61
C ILE A 259 -4.33 -18.08 11.64
N LYS A 260 -3.76 -16.89 11.89
CA LYS A 260 -2.68 -16.74 12.87
C LYS A 260 -3.14 -17.13 14.25
N THR A 261 -4.30 -16.65 14.70
CA THR A 261 -4.87 -16.97 16.01
C THR A 261 -5.13 -18.47 16.15
N ILE A 262 -5.74 -19.10 15.13
CA ILE A 262 -6.03 -20.54 15.13
C ILE A 262 -4.74 -21.38 15.22
N LEU A 263 -3.66 -20.96 14.55
CA LEU A 263 -2.41 -21.72 14.52
C LEU A 263 -1.48 -21.44 15.71
N THR A 264 -1.60 -20.26 16.36
CA THR A 264 -0.67 -19.85 17.44
C THR A 264 -1.26 -19.88 18.83
N ALA A 265 -2.58 -20.05 19.00
CA ALA A 265 -3.21 -20.03 20.30
C ALA A 265 -2.94 -21.33 21.07
N PRO A 266 -2.23 -21.30 22.21
CA PRO A 266 -2.48 -22.24 23.27
C PRO A 266 -3.87 -21.90 23.83
N ALA A 267 -4.65 -22.91 24.20
CA ALA A 267 -6.09 -22.87 24.51
C ALA A 267 -6.57 -21.88 25.61
N GLN A 268 -5.80 -20.87 26.01
CA GLN A 268 -6.12 -20.03 27.19
C GLN A 268 -5.78 -18.55 27.14
N SER A 269 -5.37 -17.94 26.00
CA SER A 269 -5.07 -16.51 26.01
C SER A 269 -5.65 -15.77 24.78
N ALA A 270 -6.97 -15.59 24.79
CA ALA A 270 -7.67 -14.75 23.82
C ALA A 270 -8.48 -13.69 24.57
N ALA A 271 -7.82 -12.64 25.05
CA ALA A 271 -8.51 -11.45 25.54
C ALA A 271 -7.54 -10.29 25.58
N GLU A 272 -7.56 -9.42 24.58
CA GLU A 272 -7.20 -7.99 24.74
C GLU A 272 -7.38 -7.12 23.50
N ASP A 273 -7.98 -7.62 22.39
CA ASP A 273 -8.20 -6.76 21.22
C ASP A 273 -9.65 -6.84 20.74
N SER A 274 -10.37 -5.71 20.74
CA SER A 274 -11.81 -5.60 20.41
C SER A 274 -12.17 -5.90 18.95
N SER A 275 -11.20 -6.19 18.09
CA SER A 275 -11.39 -6.80 16.77
C SER A 275 -11.69 -8.30 16.82
N LEU A 276 -11.76 -8.88 18.03
CA LEU A 276 -11.73 -10.31 18.36
C LEU A 276 -13.10 -10.95 18.63
N ASP A 277 -14.18 -10.22 18.49
CA ASP A 277 -15.54 -10.82 18.53
C ASP A 277 -15.75 -11.83 17.40
N LEU A 278 -15.03 -11.66 16.26
CA LEU A 278 -14.96 -12.66 15.18
C LEU A 278 -14.16 -13.90 15.58
N CYS A 279 -13.09 -13.77 16.36
CA CYS A 279 -12.33 -14.93 16.87
C CYS A 279 -13.19 -15.78 17.81
N ALA A 280 -14.07 -15.17 18.61
CA ALA A 280 -15.02 -15.88 19.47
C ALA A 280 -16.04 -16.71 18.66
N VAL A 281 -16.44 -16.25 17.48
CA VAL A 281 -17.32 -17.02 16.57
C VAL A 281 -16.62 -18.27 16.05
N PHE A 282 -15.31 -18.20 15.78
CA PHE A 282 -14.53 -19.33 15.26
C PHE A 282 -13.91 -20.20 16.37
N SER A 283 -13.75 -19.70 17.59
CA SER A 283 -13.24 -20.50 18.73
C SER A 283 -14.28 -21.46 19.32
N ALA A 284 -15.56 -21.23 19.02
CA ALA A 284 -16.65 -22.17 19.35
C ALA A 284 -16.76 -23.33 18.33
N ALA A 285 -15.92 -23.38 17.32
CA ALA A 285 -16.02 -24.36 16.24
C ALA A 285 -15.51 -25.74 16.67
N VAL A 286 -16.32 -26.75 16.43
CA VAL A 286 -16.02 -28.19 16.64
C VAL A 286 -15.08 -28.75 15.54
N ILE A 287 -14.81 -27.97 14.49
CA ILE A 287 -13.90 -28.36 13.40
C ILE A 287 -12.46 -28.32 13.88
N SER A 288 -11.64 -29.29 13.44
CA SER A 288 -10.22 -29.28 13.77
C SER A 288 -9.59 -27.94 13.35
N SER A 289 -8.76 -27.36 14.20
CA SER A 289 -8.06 -26.08 13.93
C SER A 289 -7.35 -26.10 12.57
N ARG A 290 -6.89 -27.27 12.14
CA ARG A 290 -6.21 -27.46 10.85
C ARG A 290 -7.17 -27.34 9.66
N ASP A 291 -8.35 -27.94 9.72
CA ASP A 291 -9.33 -27.89 8.62
C ASP A 291 -9.90 -26.50 8.44
N LEU A 292 -10.16 -25.82 9.54
CA LEU A 292 -10.59 -24.41 9.54
C LEU A 292 -9.50 -23.50 8.95
N ALA A 293 -8.23 -23.66 9.34
CA ALA A 293 -7.12 -22.91 8.78
C ALA A 293 -6.98 -23.15 7.27
N MET A 294 -7.15 -24.41 6.81
CA MET A 294 -7.12 -24.74 5.38
C MET A 294 -8.30 -24.13 4.61
N ALA A 295 -9.50 -24.10 5.20
CA ALA A 295 -10.65 -23.45 4.59
C ALA A 295 -10.46 -21.92 4.46
N LEU A 296 -9.92 -21.27 5.49
CA LEU A 296 -9.57 -19.84 5.46
C LEU A 296 -8.46 -19.53 4.45
N LEU A 297 -7.45 -20.39 4.30
CA LEU A 297 -6.40 -20.24 3.29
C LEU A 297 -6.98 -20.32 1.86
N ARG A 298 -7.91 -21.26 1.60
CA ARG A 298 -8.61 -21.32 0.32
C ARG A 298 -9.44 -20.06 0.07
N TYR A 299 -10.11 -19.55 1.09
CA TYR A 299 -10.86 -18.30 1.00
C TYR A 299 -9.94 -17.11 0.69
N GLN A 300 -8.74 -17.03 1.27
CA GLN A 300 -7.74 -16.01 0.93
C GLN A 300 -7.31 -16.08 -0.54
N GLN A 301 -7.16 -17.28 -1.11
CA GLN A 301 -6.83 -17.42 -2.53
C GLN A 301 -7.95 -16.88 -3.43
N GLU A 302 -9.21 -17.08 -3.04
CA GLU A 302 -10.36 -16.51 -3.73
C GLU A 302 -10.42 -14.99 -3.63
N LEU A 303 -10.16 -14.43 -2.44
CA LEU A 303 -10.06 -12.98 -2.23
C LEU A 303 -8.93 -12.37 -3.10
N ALA A 304 -7.77 -13.02 -3.16
CA ALA A 304 -6.66 -12.57 -4.00
C ALA A 304 -6.99 -12.63 -5.49
N THR A 305 -7.74 -13.64 -5.92
CA THR A 305 -8.23 -13.78 -7.30
C THR A 305 -9.25 -12.70 -7.63
N ALA A 306 -10.22 -12.45 -6.75
CA ALA A 306 -11.22 -11.40 -6.88
C ALA A 306 -10.57 -10.01 -6.96
N ARG A 307 -9.56 -9.75 -6.12
CA ARG A 307 -8.77 -8.51 -6.19
C ARG A 307 -8.10 -8.32 -7.55
N LYS A 308 -7.49 -9.38 -8.11
CA LYS A 308 -6.91 -9.33 -9.45
C LYS A 308 -7.95 -9.04 -10.53
N GLN A 309 -9.14 -9.66 -10.43
CA GLN A 309 -10.24 -9.44 -11.36
C GLN A 309 -10.73 -7.98 -11.34
N LEU A 310 -10.94 -7.40 -10.16
CA LEU A 310 -11.34 -5.99 -10.03
C LEU A 310 -10.29 -5.01 -10.59
N MET A 311 -9.02 -5.38 -10.56
CA MET A 311 -7.92 -4.59 -11.12
C MET A 311 -7.65 -4.89 -12.61
N SER A 312 -8.36 -5.84 -13.22
CA SER A 312 -8.17 -6.23 -14.62
C SER A 312 -8.94 -5.30 -15.58
N ALA A 313 -8.53 -5.31 -16.85
CA ALA A 313 -9.22 -4.58 -17.91
C ALA A 313 -10.61 -5.16 -18.26
N ALA A 314 -10.93 -6.37 -17.80
CA ALA A 314 -12.20 -7.08 -18.10
C ALA A 314 -13.44 -6.46 -17.43
N ASN A 315 -13.26 -5.48 -16.55
CA ASN A 315 -14.32 -4.73 -15.87
C ASN A 315 -15.49 -5.62 -15.35
N PRO A 316 -15.22 -6.61 -14.49
CA PRO A 316 -16.25 -7.47 -13.95
C PRO A 316 -17.20 -6.70 -13.05
N ASN A 317 -18.44 -7.17 -12.87
CA ASN A 317 -19.39 -6.53 -11.96
C ASN A 317 -18.90 -6.69 -10.50
N PRO A 318 -18.49 -5.58 -9.82
CA PRO A 318 -17.90 -5.65 -8.48
C PRO A 318 -18.90 -6.16 -7.44
N GLN A 319 -20.18 -5.84 -7.59
CA GLN A 319 -21.23 -6.25 -6.66
C GLN A 319 -21.39 -7.78 -6.63
N LEU A 320 -21.41 -8.44 -7.80
CA LEU A 320 -21.52 -9.90 -7.87
C LEU A 320 -20.32 -10.60 -7.24
N ILE A 321 -19.13 -10.04 -7.40
CA ILE A 321 -17.91 -10.55 -6.75
C ILE A 321 -18.06 -10.46 -5.23
N MET A 322 -18.49 -9.32 -4.70
CA MET A 322 -18.69 -9.14 -3.27
C MET A 322 -19.77 -10.04 -2.69
N GLU A 323 -20.91 -10.18 -3.39
CA GLU A 323 -21.99 -11.10 -2.99
C GLU A 323 -21.47 -12.55 -2.88
N SER A 324 -20.72 -13.01 -3.89
CA SER A 324 -20.12 -14.36 -3.89
C SER A 324 -19.16 -14.56 -2.70
N LEU A 325 -18.26 -13.59 -2.45
CA LEU A 325 -17.28 -13.67 -1.37
C LEU A 325 -17.94 -13.66 0.01
N LEU A 326 -18.93 -12.80 0.23
CA LEU A 326 -19.64 -12.70 1.52
C LEU A 326 -20.58 -13.88 1.75
N TRP A 327 -21.14 -14.45 0.70
CA TRP A 327 -21.89 -15.70 0.81
C TRP A 327 -20.98 -16.87 1.24
N ARG A 328 -19.78 -16.97 0.65
CA ARG A 328 -18.78 -17.97 1.06
C ARG A 328 -18.29 -17.76 2.49
N TRP A 329 -18.07 -16.52 2.89
CA TRP A 329 -17.77 -16.17 4.28
C TRP A 329 -18.86 -16.69 5.23
N SER A 330 -20.13 -16.37 4.94
CA SER A 330 -21.27 -16.86 5.73
C SER A 330 -21.32 -18.38 5.81
N LYS A 331 -21.03 -19.07 4.70
CA LYS A 331 -21.00 -20.54 4.66
C LYS A 331 -19.87 -21.11 5.53
N LEU A 332 -18.68 -20.53 5.48
CA LEU A 332 -17.55 -20.92 6.33
C LEU A 332 -17.89 -20.80 7.81
N CYS A 333 -18.56 -19.69 8.19
CA CYS A 333 -18.98 -19.49 9.58
C CYS A 333 -20.07 -20.46 10.02
N ARG A 334 -21.04 -20.81 9.16
CA ARG A 334 -22.10 -21.79 9.49
C ARG A 334 -21.56 -23.20 9.60
N GLN A 335 -20.66 -23.63 8.74
CA GLN A 335 -20.03 -24.94 8.84
C GLN A 335 -19.28 -25.13 10.16
N SER A 336 -18.86 -24.03 10.79
CA SER A 336 -18.29 -24.08 12.14
C SER A 336 -19.33 -24.19 13.25
N LEU A 337 -20.60 -23.81 13.02
CA LEU A 337 -21.69 -23.81 14.01
C LEU A 337 -22.61 -25.04 13.90
N ASP A 338 -22.80 -25.63 12.73
CA ASP A 338 -23.75 -26.73 12.49
C ASP A 338 -23.33 -28.09 13.07
N CYS A 339 -22.14 -28.21 13.66
CA CYS A 339 -21.72 -29.42 14.36
C CYS A 339 -22.35 -29.56 15.77
N ASP A 340 -22.91 -28.51 16.35
CA ASP A 340 -23.58 -28.57 17.66
C ASP A 340 -25.03 -29.12 17.60
N GLY A 341 -25.63 -29.14 16.38
CA GLY A 341 -27.01 -29.59 16.20
C GLY A 341 -27.21 -31.11 16.07
N MET A 342 -26.16 -31.91 15.84
CA MET A 342 -26.26 -33.35 15.64
C MET A 342 -26.03 -34.21 16.92
N ALA A 343 -25.62 -33.59 18.03
CA ALA A 343 -25.34 -34.33 19.26
C ALA A 343 -26.57 -34.53 20.20
N LEU A 344 -27.71 -33.93 19.88
CA LEU A 344 -28.90 -33.99 20.77
C LEU A 344 -30.05 -34.85 20.23
N SER A 345 -29.91 -35.61 19.14
CA SER A 345 -31.01 -36.47 18.61
C SER A 345 -30.78 -37.97 18.66
N ASN A 346 -29.73 -38.46 19.31
CA ASN A 346 -29.55 -39.92 19.51
C ASN A 346 -29.55 -40.31 21.00
N GLY A 347 -30.67 -40.08 21.65
CA GLY A 347 -30.83 -40.53 23.04
C GLY A 347 -32.27 -40.52 23.49
N ILE A 348 -33.15 -41.24 22.79
CA ILE A 348 -34.40 -41.80 23.33
C ILE A 348 -34.85 -42.88 22.29
N GLU A 349 -34.50 -44.14 22.55
CA GLU A 349 -35.33 -45.32 22.52
C GLU A 349 -34.57 -46.48 23.20
#